data_69dde2716d76a97d922d4c408c5ae7e5
#
_entry.id   69dde2716d76a97d922d4c408c5ae7e5
#
_cell.length_a   1.000
_cell.length_b   1.000
_cell.length_c   1.000
_cell.angle_alpha   90.00
_cell.angle_beta   90.00
_cell.angle_gamma   90.00
#
_symmetry.space_group_name_H-M   'P 1'
#
loop_
_entity.id
_entity.type
_entity.pdbx_description
1 polymer ?
#
loop_
_entity_poly.entity_id
_entity_poly.type
_entity_poly.pdbx_seq_one_letter_code
_entity_poly.pdbx_strand_id
1 'polypeptide(L)'
;MPAPLWQRAAALAAWLVVWQLAAMGLGHGGLFLATPLQTLGALAQLVPTAAFWQRIVFSALRILAGFLLAIAGGLLLGAAGARWRWVRIFIDPVMQLIRAMPVASFVILTLLWVRSANLSVVVSFTHVLPVVYAGVLGGIADTDPKLLEMARVYRLPLTARLRYIWMPGVFPSFCESCIAAMGMCWKSGVSAEVIGLPDHSVGDALYRAKITLSTPDVFAWTLVIVLLSAALSALAARLLRAAKARLCGEVQA
;
A
#
# COMPACT_ATOMS: atom_id res chain seq x y z
N MET A 1 16.77 -18.69 -12.79
CA MET A 1 15.82 -18.92 -13.90
C MET A 1 14.40 -18.90 -13.32
N PRO A 2 13.44 -18.17 -13.86
CA PRO A 2 12.06 -18.21 -13.37
C PRO A 2 11.47 -19.61 -13.64
N ALA A 3 10.87 -20.21 -12.59
CA ALA A 3 10.24 -21.51 -12.71
C ALA A 3 9.18 -21.49 -13.82
N PRO A 4 9.08 -22.53 -14.67
CA PRO A 4 8.11 -22.60 -15.75
C PRO A 4 6.67 -22.57 -15.21
N LEU A 5 5.73 -22.08 -16.01
CA LEU A 5 4.34 -21.84 -15.60
C LEU A 5 3.65 -23.09 -15.03
N TRP A 6 3.95 -24.28 -15.56
CA TRP A 6 3.38 -25.54 -15.05
C TRP A 6 3.83 -25.89 -13.63
N GLN A 7 5.10 -25.57 -13.27
CA GLN A 7 5.59 -25.79 -11.89
C GLN A 7 4.89 -24.85 -10.89
N ARG A 8 4.64 -23.59 -11.29
CA ARG A 8 3.88 -22.65 -10.49
C ARG A 8 2.43 -23.09 -10.29
N ALA A 9 1.79 -23.57 -11.38
CA ALA A 9 0.44 -24.11 -11.33
C ALA A 9 0.37 -25.37 -10.45
N ALA A 10 1.34 -26.28 -10.59
CA ALA A 10 1.42 -27.48 -9.76
C ALA A 10 1.62 -27.14 -8.27
N ALA A 11 2.46 -26.17 -7.94
CA ALA A 11 2.66 -25.71 -6.57
C ALA A 11 1.37 -25.10 -6.00
N LEU A 12 0.65 -24.28 -6.76
CA LEU A 12 -0.65 -23.73 -6.33
C LEU A 12 -1.69 -24.84 -6.10
N ALA A 13 -1.77 -25.80 -7.02
CA ALA A 13 -2.67 -26.94 -6.87
C ALA A 13 -2.32 -27.78 -5.62
N ALA A 14 -1.03 -28.03 -5.37
CA ALA A 14 -0.59 -28.76 -4.19
C ALA A 14 -0.99 -28.01 -2.89
N TRP A 15 -0.80 -26.69 -2.83
CA TRP A 15 -1.22 -25.89 -1.67
C TRP A 15 -2.75 -25.88 -1.48
N LEU A 16 -3.53 -25.83 -2.55
CA LEU A 16 -5.00 -25.93 -2.47
C LEU A 16 -5.45 -27.31 -1.95
N VAL A 17 -4.78 -28.39 -2.36
CA VAL A 17 -5.03 -29.73 -1.84
C VAL A 17 -4.67 -29.84 -0.35
N VAL A 18 -3.52 -29.31 0.04
CA VAL A 18 -3.12 -29.25 1.46
C VAL A 18 -4.14 -28.48 2.29
N TRP A 19 -4.58 -27.33 1.81
CA TRP A 19 -5.62 -26.55 2.49
C TRP A 19 -6.94 -27.33 2.58
N GLN A 20 -7.37 -27.97 1.49
CA GLN A 20 -8.59 -28.78 1.46
C GLN A 20 -8.52 -29.92 2.50
N LEU A 21 -7.42 -30.68 2.52
CA LEU A 21 -7.22 -31.78 3.46
C LEU A 21 -7.16 -31.28 4.91
N ALA A 22 -6.46 -30.18 5.18
CA ALA A 22 -6.41 -29.56 6.50
C ALA A 22 -7.80 -29.12 6.97
N ALA A 23 -8.59 -28.52 6.10
CA ALA A 23 -9.94 -28.08 6.40
C ALA A 23 -10.90 -29.27 6.67
N MET A 24 -10.72 -30.39 5.96
CA MET A 24 -11.50 -31.62 6.19
C MET A 24 -11.09 -32.31 7.49
N GLY A 25 -9.80 -32.32 7.84
CA GLY A 25 -9.28 -32.97 9.06
C GLY A 25 -9.57 -32.20 10.34
N LEU A 26 -9.53 -30.84 10.29
CA LEU A 26 -9.80 -29.97 11.43
C LEU A 26 -11.27 -29.54 11.53
N GLY A 27 -12.05 -29.82 10.49
CA GLY A 27 -13.37 -29.24 10.31
C GLY A 27 -14.49 -29.99 10.97
N HIS A 28 -14.84 -29.63 12.17
CA HIS A 28 -16.17 -29.88 12.73
C HIS A 28 -17.20 -29.05 11.93
N GLY A 29 -17.55 -29.49 10.70
CA GLY A 29 -18.57 -28.83 9.85
C GLY A 29 -18.18 -27.47 9.26
N GLY A 30 -16.89 -27.13 9.13
CA GLY A 30 -16.47 -25.83 8.54
C GLY A 30 -16.45 -24.65 9.53
N LEU A 31 -16.66 -24.89 10.82
CA LEU A 31 -16.73 -23.85 11.85
C LEU A 31 -15.38 -23.18 12.07
N PHE A 32 -14.28 -23.94 12.06
CA PHE A 32 -12.94 -23.43 12.36
C PHE A 32 -12.12 -23.09 11.11
N LEU A 33 -12.26 -23.85 10.04
CA LEU A 33 -11.51 -23.67 8.81
C LEU A 33 -12.41 -23.94 7.60
N ALA A 34 -12.69 -22.92 6.82
CA ALA A 34 -13.45 -23.06 5.58
C ALA A 34 -12.61 -23.76 4.51
N THR A 35 -13.22 -24.66 3.75
CA THR A 35 -12.59 -25.26 2.59
C THR A 35 -12.47 -24.24 1.43
N PRO A 36 -11.50 -24.42 0.51
CA PRO A 36 -11.44 -23.62 -0.72
C PRO A 36 -12.76 -23.57 -1.47
N LEU A 37 -13.50 -24.69 -1.53
CA LEU A 37 -14.77 -24.76 -2.22
C LEU A 37 -15.86 -23.92 -1.53
N GLN A 38 -15.94 -23.97 -0.21
CA GLN A 38 -16.87 -23.13 0.57
C GLN A 38 -16.53 -21.65 0.44
N THR A 39 -15.25 -21.31 0.45
CA THR A 39 -14.76 -19.93 0.25
C THR A 39 -15.15 -19.39 -1.13
N LEU A 40 -14.96 -20.18 -2.19
CA LEU A 40 -15.37 -19.81 -3.54
C LEU A 40 -16.89 -19.72 -3.67
N GLY A 41 -17.64 -20.61 -3.02
CA GLY A 41 -19.11 -20.55 -2.96
C GLY A 41 -19.62 -19.28 -2.31
N ALA A 42 -19.04 -18.89 -1.16
CA ALA A 42 -19.34 -17.63 -0.47
C ALA A 42 -19.00 -16.43 -1.36
N LEU A 43 -17.84 -16.44 -2.00
CA LEU A 43 -17.44 -15.38 -2.93
C LEU A 43 -18.41 -15.26 -4.12
N ALA A 44 -18.85 -16.39 -4.69
CA ALA A 44 -19.81 -16.40 -5.80
C ALA A 44 -21.17 -15.81 -5.40
N GLN A 45 -21.57 -15.90 -4.14
CA GLN A 45 -22.78 -15.27 -3.61
C GLN A 45 -22.60 -13.77 -3.33
N LEU A 46 -21.40 -13.35 -2.90
CA LEU A 46 -21.10 -11.95 -2.57
C LEU A 46 -20.91 -11.07 -3.81
N VAL A 47 -20.17 -11.56 -4.81
CA VAL A 47 -19.77 -10.77 -5.99
C VAL A 47 -20.96 -10.17 -6.79
N PRO A 48 -22.11 -10.85 -6.95
CA PRO A 48 -23.26 -10.27 -7.67
C PRO A 48 -23.96 -9.15 -6.92
N THR A 49 -23.66 -8.95 -5.62
CA THR A 49 -24.36 -7.97 -4.79
C THR A 49 -23.80 -6.55 -4.98
N ALA A 50 -24.67 -5.57 -5.11
CA ALA A 50 -24.26 -4.16 -5.17
C ALA A 50 -23.49 -3.72 -3.90
N ALA A 51 -23.87 -4.25 -2.73
CA ALA A 51 -23.22 -3.98 -1.46
C ALA A 51 -21.75 -4.40 -1.43
N PHE A 52 -21.39 -5.50 -2.11
CA PHE A 52 -20.00 -5.96 -2.24
C PHE A 52 -19.12 -4.90 -2.92
N TRP A 53 -19.55 -4.41 -4.07
CA TRP A 53 -18.80 -3.40 -4.83
C TRP A 53 -18.76 -2.05 -4.13
N GLN A 54 -19.86 -1.63 -3.48
CA GLN A 54 -19.88 -0.41 -2.68
C GLN A 54 -18.82 -0.45 -1.59
N ARG A 55 -18.70 -1.54 -0.83
CA ARG A 55 -17.70 -1.71 0.23
C ARG A 55 -16.27 -1.62 -0.33
N ILE A 56 -16.00 -2.27 -1.46
CA ILE A 56 -14.70 -2.21 -2.13
C ILE A 56 -14.36 -0.78 -2.55
N VAL A 57 -15.29 -0.09 -3.21
CA VAL A 57 -15.07 1.29 -3.68
C VAL A 57 -14.87 2.25 -2.51
N PHE A 58 -15.68 2.15 -1.45
CA PHE A 58 -15.52 2.99 -0.27
C PHE A 58 -14.16 2.80 0.41
N SER A 59 -13.75 1.56 0.66
CA SER A 59 -12.45 1.27 1.26
C SER A 59 -11.31 1.73 0.35
N ALA A 60 -11.40 1.44 -0.95
CA ALA A 60 -10.38 1.84 -1.92
C ALA A 60 -10.22 3.36 -1.99
N LEU A 61 -11.31 4.12 -2.06
CA LEU A 61 -11.26 5.58 -2.10
C LEU A 61 -10.61 6.19 -0.86
N ARG A 62 -10.96 5.70 0.33
CA ARG A 62 -10.39 6.19 1.60
C ARG A 62 -8.90 5.87 1.71
N ILE A 63 -8.52 4.63 1.41
CA ILE A 63 -7.13 4.18 1.49
C ILE A 63 -6.27 4.91 0.45
N LEU A 64 -6.76 5.06 -0.79
CA LEU A 64 -6.07 5.81 -1.84
C LEU A 64 -5.98 7.30 -1.52
N ALA A 65 -6.99 7.90 -0.90
CA ALA A 65 -6.90 9.29 -0.44
C ALA A 65 -5.75 9.46 0.58
N GLY A 66 -5.64 8.56 1.57
CA GLY A 66 -4.52 8.53 2.50
C GLY A 66 -3.17 8.35 1.81
N PHE A 67 -3.10 7.48 0.80
CA PHE A 67 -1.91 7.25 -0.01
C PHE A 67 -1.48 8.50 -0.77
N LEU A 68 -2.39 9.17 -1.46
CA LEU A 68 -2.10 10.40 -2.21
C LEU A 68 -1.67 11.55 -1.30
N LEU A 69 -2.32 11.70 -0.15
CA LEU A 69 -1.91 12.68 0.87
C LEU A 69 -0.49 12.38 1.38
N ALA A 70 -0.16 11.10 1.59
CA ALA A 70 1.18 10.69 2.02
C ALA A 70 2.24 10.93 0.95
N ILE A 71 1.92 10.74 -0.33
CA ILE A 71 2.80 11.11 -1.45
C ILE A 71 3.08 12.61 -1.42
N ALA A 72 2.04 13.43 -1.34
CA ALA A 72 2.20 14.89 -1.30
C ALA A 72 3.02 15.33 -0.08
N GLY A 73 2.67 14.83 1.12
CA GLY A 73 3.39 15.12 2.35
C GLY A 73 4.84 14.64 2.33
N GLY A 74 5.08 13.41 1.85
CA GLY A 74 6.41 12.81 1.73
C GLY A 74 7.32 13.55 0.75
N LEU A 75 6.78 14.00 -0.38
CA LEU A 75 7.50 14.86 -1.34
C LEU A 75 7.88 16.20 -0.71
N LEU A 76 6.92 16.87 -0.07
CA LEU A 76 7.15 18.17 0.58
C LEU A 76 8.16 18.06 1.72
N LEU A 77 7.96 17.12 2.64
CA LEU A 77 8.85 16.93 3.78
C LEU A 77 10.23 16.42 3.36
N GLY A 78 10.30 15.52 2.38
CA GLY A 78 11.54 15.02 1.82
C GLY A 78 12.36 16.11 1.13
N ALA A 79 11.73 16.94 0.31
CA ALA A 79 12.36 18.08 -0.32
C ALA A 79 12.82 19.14 0.72
N ALA A 80 11.97 19.41 1.72
CA ALA A 80 12.32 20.32 2.82
C ALA A 80 13.49 19.80 3.66
N GLY A 81 13.48 18.49 4.01
CA GLY A 81 14.55 17.84 4.76
C GLY A 81 15.88 17.80 4.00
N ALA A 82 15.82 17.65 2.67
CA ALA A 82 17.01 17.74 1.83
C ALA A 82 17.57 19.17 1.74
N ARG A 83 16.70 20.19 1.77
CA ARG A 83 17.08 21.58 1.64
C ARG A 83 17.57 22.19 2.96
N TRP A 84 16.97 21.81 4.09
CA TRP A 84 17.25 22.37 5.41
C TRP A 84 17.61 21.28 6.40
N ARG A 85 18.85 21.27 6.85
CA ARG A 85 19.37 20.31 7.83
C ARG A 85 18.54 20.28 9.13
N TRP A 86 18.06 21.44 9.60
CA TRP A 86 17.23 21.53 10.79
C TRP A 86 15.89 20.79 10.64
N VAL A 87 15.24 20.94 9.50
CA VAL A 87 13.99 20.24 9.19
C VAL A 87 14.21 18.73 9.27
N ARG A 88 15.29 18.25 8.68
CA ARG A 88 15.66 16.84 8.72
C ARG A 88 15.88 16.34 10.16
N ILE A 89 16.63 17.08 10.99
CA ILE A 89 16.90 16.71 12.39
C ILE A 89 15.61 16.55 13.20
N PHE A 90 14.59 17.39 12.94
CA PHE A 90 13.30 17.30 13.63
C PHE A 90 12.39 16.20 13.08
N ILE A 91 12.40 15.97 11.76
CA ILE A 91 11.47 15.04 11.10
C ILE A 91 11.96 13.59 11.20
N ASP A 92 13.27 13.33 11.07
CA ASP A 92 13.82 11.97 11.07
C ASP A 92 13.39 11.14 12.31
N PRO A 93 13.45 11.66 13.55
CA PRO A 93 13.00 10.91 14.72
C PRO A 93 11.50 10.57 14.67
N VAL A 94 10.67 11.50 14.19
CA VAL A 94 9.22 11.28 14.05
C VAL A 94 8.92 10.18 13.01
N MET A 95 9.61 10.20 11.87
CA MET A 95 9.48 9.17 10.84
C MET A 95 9.93 7.80 11.35
N GLN A 96 10.99 7.74 12.15
CA GLN A 96 11.45 6.50 12.79
C GLN A 96 10.42 5.98 13.80
N LEU A 97 9.86 6.86 14.64
CA LEU A 97 8.83 6.50 15.60
C LEU A 97 7.60 5.90 14.91
N ILE A 98 7.11 6.55 13.85
CA ILE A 98 5.97 6.06 13.07
C ILE A 98 6.24 4.66 12.50
N ARG A 99 7.45 4.41 11.98
CA ARG A 99 7.84 3.09 11.46
C ARG A 99 7.92 2.01 12.52
N ALA A 100 8.27 2.37 13.75
CA ALA A 100 8.40 1.44 14.86
C ALA A 100 7.06 1.10 15.52
N MET A 101 6.01 1.92 15.31
CA MET A 101 4.72 1.72 15.97
C MET A 101 3.94 0.54 15.35
N PRO A 102 3.45 -0.40 16.17
CA PRO A 102 2.52 -1.42 15.71
C PRO A 102 1.23 -0.80 15.18
N VAL A 103 0.78 -1.25 13.99
CA VAL A 103 -0.42 -0.71 13.32
C VAL A 103 -1.63 -0.73 14.24
N ALA A 104 -1.90 -1.85 14.92
CA ALA A 104 -3.07 -2.02 15.77
C ALA A 104 -3.10 -1.01 16.93
N SER A 105 -1.96 -0.79 17.60
CA SER A 105 -1.85 0.18 18.70
C SER A 105 -2.07 1.61 18.19
N PHE A 106 -1.51 1.94 17.03
CA PHE A 106 -1.70 3.26 16.41
C PHE A 106 -3.16 3.50 16.01
N VAL A 107 -3.85 2.50 15.49
CA VAL A 107 -5.27 2.59 15.13
C VAL A 107 -6.13 2.88 16.36
N ILE A 108 -5.91 2.15 17.47
CA ILE A 108 -6.65 2.36 18.72
C ILE A 108 -6.41 3.78 19.26
N LEU A 109 -5.16 4.23 19.25
CA LEU A 109 -4.81 5.58 19.68
C LEU A 109 -5.50 6.64 18.81
N THR A 110 -5.50 6.45 17.49
CA THR A 110 -6.10 7.39 16.54
C THR A 110 -7.61 7.50 16.70
N LEU A 111 -8.29 6.42 17.12
CA LEU A 111 -9.74 6.43 17.39
C LEU A 111 -10.16 7.41 18.50
N LEU A 112 -9.22 7.84 19.36
CA LEU A 112 -9.54 8.84 20.40
C LEU A 112 -9.83 10.22 19.80
N TRP A 113 -9.29 10.53 18.62
CA TRP A 113 -9.41 11.86 17.99
C TRP A 113 -10.07 11.85 16.62
N VAL A 114 -10.03 10.72 15.93
CA VAL A 114 -10.51 10.59 14.55
C VAL A 114 -11.73 9.70 14.49
N ARG A 115 -12.77 10.16 13.81
CA ARG A 115 -13.98 9.36 13.55
C ARG A 115 -13.64 8.12 12.74
N SER A 116 -14.30 7.00 13.00
CA SER A 116 -14.11 5.73 12.29
C SER A 116 -14.13 5.88 10.76
N ALA A 117 -14.99 6.76 10.24
CA ALA A 117 -15.11 7.02 8.80
C ALA A 117 -13.80 7.50 8.13
N ASN A 118 -12.94 8.23 8.85
CA ASN A 118 -11.69 8.79 8.31
C ASN A 118 -10.45 8.02 8.79
N LEU A 119 -10.65 6.99 9.59
CA LEU A 119 -9.56 6.27 10.24
C LEU A 119 -8.61 5.63 9.22
N SER A 120 -9.15 4.96 8.20
CA SER A 120 -8.34 4.34 7.14
C SER A 120 -7.52 5.35 6.34
N VAL A 121 -8.04 6.58 6.15
CA VAL A 121 -7.27 7.68 5.51
C VAL A 121 -6.06 8.05 6.35
N VAL A 122 -6.27 8.31 7.65
CA VAL A 122 -5.20 8.76 8.57
C VAL A 122 -4.15 7.67 8.76
N VAL A 123 -4.58 6.43 8.97
CA VAL A 123 -3.67 5.30 9.17
C VAL A 123 -2.86 5.02 7.90
N SER A 124 -3.50 5.01 6.74
CA SER A 124 -2.81 4.85 5.45
C SER A 124 -1.81 5.98 5.20
N PHE A 125 -2.22 7.23 5.43
CA PHE A 125 -1.34 8.40 5.34
C PHE A 125 -0.10 8.23 6.23
N THR A 126 -0.31 7.94 7.50
CA THR A 126 0.79 7.88 8.49
C THR A 126 1.79 6.77 8.16
N HIS A 127 1.34 5.59 7.73
CA HIS A 127 2.24 4.48 7.41
C HIS A 127 3.01 4.66 6.09
N VAL A 128 2.41 5.33 5.11
CA VAL A 128 3.04 5.57 3.81
C VAL A 128 4.02 6.74 3.85
N LEU A 129 3.70 7.77 4.63
CA LEU A 129 4.47 9.01 4.72
C LEU A 129 5.98 8.79 4.94
N PRO A 130 6.44 7.98 5.92
CA PRO A 130 7.86 7.76 6.15
C PRO A 130 8.56 7.03 5.00
N VAL A 131 7.83 6.18 4.26
CA VAL A 131 8.39 5.42 3.14
C VAL A 131 8.66 6.34 1.97
N VAL A 132 7.70 7.20 1.62
CA VAL A 132 7.84 8.18 0.55
C VAL A 132 8.90 9.23 0.91
N TYR A 133 8.87 9.75 2.14
CA TYR A 133 9.87 10.68 2.67
C TYR A 133 11.30 10.13 2.49
N ALA A 134 11.54 8.88 2.90
CA ALA A 134 12.86 8.27 2.75
C ALA A 134 13.25 8.04 1.29
N GLY A 135 12.28 7.68 0.42
CA GLY A 135 12.52 7.52 -1.01
C GLY A 135 12.94 8.82 -1.69
N VAL A 136 12.32 9.93 -1.30
CA VAL A 136 12.69 11.26 -1.79
C VAL A 136 14.07 11.66 -1.31
N LEU A 137 14.38 11.50 -0.01
CA LEU A 137 15.70 11.80 0.54
C LEU A 137 16.80 10.94 -0.09
N GLY A 138 16.54 9.63 -0.26
CA GLY A 138 17.48 8.73 -0.92
C GLY A 138 17.76 9.15 -2.35
N GLY A 139 16.71 9.42 -3.15
CA GLY A 139 16.88 9.87 -4.53
C GLY A 139 17.64 11.20 -4.65
N ILE A 140 17.47 12.12 -3.69
CA ILE A 140 18.25 13.36 -3.64
C ILE A 140 19.72 13.07 -3.29
N ALA A 141 19.97 12.16 -2.35
CA ALA A 141 21.32 11.79 -1.95
C ALA A 141 22.09 11.03 -3.05
N ASP A 142 21.38 10.24 -3.85
CA ASP A 142 21.93 9.46 -4.97
C ASP A 142 22.21 10.31 -6.23
N THR A 143 21.82 11.59 -6.24
CA THR A 143 22.04 12.48 -7.36
C THR A 143 23.53 12.81 -7.48
N ASP A 144 24.15 12.61 -8.68
CA ASP A 144 25.57 12.83 -8.92
C ASP A 144 25.99 14.28 -8.59
N PRO A 145 26.94 14.48 -7.65
CA PRO A 145 27.45 15.78 -7.30
C PRO A 145 28.06 16.53 -8.49
N LYS A 146 28.66 15.82 -9.46
CA LYS A 146 29.25 16.41 -10.68
C LYS A 146 28.22 17.14 -11.54
N LEU A 147 26.99 16.57 -11.63
CA LEU A 147 25.90 17.24 -12.35
C LEU A 147 25.47 18.53 -11.64
N LEU A 148 25.51 18.55 -10.32
CA LEU A 148 25.19 19.74 -9.54
C LEU A 148 26.27 20.83 -9.66
N GLU A 149 27.54 20.41 -9.73
CA GLU A 149 28.67 21.32 -9.98
C GLU A 149 28.59 21.92 -11.38
N MET A 150 28.36 21.08 -12.39
CA MET A 150 28.12 21.54 -13.77
C MET A 150 26.99 22.57 -13.84
N ALA A 151 25.87 22.30 -13.17
CA ALA A 151 24.73 23.21 -13.12
C ALA A 151 25.04 24.55 -12.46
N ARG A 152 26.01 24.59 -11.53
CA ARG A 152 26.50 25.85 -10.92
C ARG A 152 27.40 26.60 -11.89
N VAL A 153 28.36 25.90 -12.52
CA VAL A 153 29.30 26.51 -13.48
C VAL A 153 28.56 27.15 -14.64
N TYR A 154 27.60 26.42 -15.23
CA TYR A 154 26.78 26.92 -16.35
C TYR A 154 25.62 27.83 -15.91
N ARG A 155 25.47 28.13 -14.61
CA ARG A 155 24.42 28.98 -14.05
C ARG A 155 23.01 28.58 -14.51
N LEU A 156 22.75 27.26 -14.58
CA LEU A 156 21.45 26.76 -15.02
C LEU A 156 20.31 27.33 -14.15
N PRO A 157 19.20 27.77 -14.75
CA PRO A 157 18.03 28.24 -14.00
C PRO A 157 17.42 27.10 -13.18
N LEU A 158 16.70 27.42 -12.09
CA LEU A 158 16.11 26.43 -11.18
C LEU A 158 15.20 25.44 -11.89
N THR A 159 14.43 25.91 -12.89
CA THR A 159 13.54 25.07 -13.70
C THR A 159 14.31 23.99 -14.48
N ALA A 160 15.45 24.35 -15.07
CA ALA A 160 16.31 23.40 -15.78
C ALA A 160 16.96 22.40 -14.80
N ARG A 161 17.43 22.86 -13.62
CA ARG A 161 17.98 21.96 -12.61
C ARG A 161 16.93 20.97 -12.11
N LEU A 162 15.69 21.42 -11.87
CA LEU A 162 14.59 20.55 -11.45
C LEU A 162 14.27 19.51 -12.53
N ARG A 163 14.14 19.95 -13.80
CA ARG A 163 13.73 19.06 -14.90
C ARG A 163 14.80 18.07 -15.33
N TYR A 164 16.07 18.51 -15.44
CA TYR A 164 17.13 17.71 -16.04
C TYR A 164 18.09 17.04 -15.03
N ILE A 165 18.12 17.45 -13.77
CA ILE A 165 19.00 16.88 -12.76
C ILE A 165 18.17 16.24 -11.64
N TRP A 166 17.33 17.00 -10.94
CA TRP A 166 16.61 16.49 -9.78
C TRP A 166 15.52 15.49 -10.16
N MET A 167 14.74 15.76 -11.19
CA MET A 167 13.66 14.89 -11.58
C MET A 167 14.15 13.50 -12.02
N PRO A 168 15.15 13.37 -12.93
CA PRO A 168 15.70 12.07 -13.28
C PRO A 168 16.42 11.36 -12.13
N GLY A 169 17.07 12.10 -11.22
CA GLY A 169 17.78 11.53 -10.08
C GLY A 169 16.86 11.01 -8.97
N VAL A 170 15.82 11.78 -8.63
CA VAL A 170 14.91 11.47 -7.51
C VAL A 170 13.77 10.54 -7.91
N PHE A 171 13.25 10.70 -9.13
CA PHE A 171 12.04 10.01 -9.57
C PHE A 171 12.13 8.48 -9.54
N PRO A 172 13.24 7.82 -9.88
CA PRO A 172 13.37 6.37 -9.75
C PRO A 172 13.19 5.87 -8.33
N SER A 173 13.93 6.42 -7.36
CA SER A 173 13.83 6.05 -5.94
C SER A 173 12.47 6.37 -5.35
N PHE A 174 11.87 7.48 -5.73
CA PHE A 174 10.51 7.84 -5.38
C PHE A 174 9.48 6.83 -5.92
N CYS A 175 9.57 6.42 -7.18
CA CYS A 175 8.69 5.43 -7.77
C CYS A 175 8.77 4.08 -7.05
N GLU A 176 9.98 3.57 -6.78
CA GLU A 176 10.17 2.30 -6.06
C GLU A 176 9.58 2.38 -4.65
N SER A 177 9.75 3.51 -3.97
CA SER A 177 9.16 3.75 -2.65
C SER A 177 7.64 3.78 -2.68
N CYS A 178 7.02 4.42 -3.68
CA CYS A 178 5.58 4.44 -3.85
C CYS A 178 5.01 3.06 -4.17
N ILE A 179 5.71 2.26 -5.01
CA ILE A 179 5.30 0.89 -5.32
C ILE A 179 5.32 0.02 -4.05
N ALA A 180 6.40 0.09 -3.28
CA ALA A 180 6.52 -0.62 -2.00
C ALA A 180 5.45 -0.18 -0.99
N ALA A 181 5.22 1.12 -0.90
CA ALA A 181 4.25 1.71 0.02
C ALA A 181 2.80 1.34 -0.30
N MET A 182 2.43 1.11 -1.56
CA MET A 182 1.05 0.78 -1.94
C MET A 182 0.56 -0.50 -1.26
N GLY A 183 1.36 -1.56 -1.25
CA GLY A 183 1.01 -2.82 -0.58
C GLY A 183 0.86 -2.67 0.94
N MET A 184 1.72 -1.86 1.56
CA MET A 184 1.63 -1.53 3.00
C MET A 184 0.39 -0.68 3.29
N CYS A 185 0.11 0.30 2.45
CA CYS A 185 -1.04 1.19 2.55
C CYS A 185 -2.36 0.42 2.61
N TRP A 186 -2.56 -0.51 1.67
CA TRP A 186 -3.76 -1.32 1.63
C TRP A 186 -3.93 -2.15 2.90
N LYS A 187 -2.87 -2.86 3.32
CA LYS A 187 -2.90 -3.70 4.53
C LYS A 187 -3.20 -2.89 5.79
N SER A 188 -2.52 -1.76 5.98
CA SER A 188 -2.73 -0.91 7.16
C SER A 188 -4.11 -0.23 7.16
N GLY A 189 -4.59 0.21 5.99
CA GLY A 189 -5.91 0.81 5.84
C GLY A 189 -7.05 -0.17 6.14
N VAL A 190 -6.99 -1.39 5.60
CA VAL A 190 -7.98 -2.44 5.91
C VAL A 190 -7.89 -2.86 7.39
N SER A 191 -6.68 -2.96 7.97
CA SER A 191 -6.53 -3.24 9.41
C SER A 191 -7.19 -2.15 10.27
N ALA A 192 -7.08 -0.88 9.85
CA ALA A 192 -7.77 0.22 10.51
C ALA A 192 -9.29 0.11 10.40
N GLU A 193 -9.82 -0.33 9.26
CA GLU A 193 -11.25 -0.56 9.08
C GLU A 193 -11.79 -1.73 9.92
N VAL A 194 -11.00 -2.79 10.08
CA VAL A 194 -11.39 -3.94 10.93
C VAL A 194 -11.49 -3.56 12.40
N ILE A 195 -10.64 -2.64 12.88
CA ILE A 195 -10.63 -2.17 14.26
C ILE A 195 -11.65 -1.04 14.46
N GLY A 196 -11.70 -0.10 13.53
CA GLY A 196 -12.53 1.11 13.64
C GLY A 196 -13.96 0.94 13.16
N LEU A 197 -14.24 -0.14 12.43
CA LEU A 197 -15.59 -0.52 11.95
C LEU A 197 -16.35 0.62 11.25
N PRO A 198 -15.76 1.33 10.28
CA PRO A 198 -16.50 2.32 9.53
C PRO A 198 -17.57 1.65 8.66
N ASP A 199 -18.76 2.21 8.65
CA ASP A 199 -19.88 1.69 7.85
C ASP A 199 -19.49 1.54 6.38
N HIS A 200 -20.04 0.50 5.75
CA HIS A 200 -19.82 0.19 4.33
C HIS A 200 -18.36 -0.04 3.93
N SER A 201 -17.50 -0.49 4.84
CA SER A 201 -16.11 -0.83 4.55
C SER A 201 -15.90 -2.34 4.36
N VAL A 202 -14.78 -2.70 3.74
CA VAL A 202 -14.33 -4.09 3.63
C VAL A 202 -13.98 -4.64 5.00
N GLY A 203 -13.37 -3.82 5.87
CA GLY A 203 -13.05 -4.20 7.24
C GLY A 203 -14.28 -4.49 8.10
N ASP A 204 -15.35 -3.68 7.97
CA ASP A 204 -16.64 -3.93 8.63
C ASP A 204 -17.27 -5.25 8.15
N ALA A 205 -17.21 -5.53 6.84
CA ALA A 205 -17.72 -6.79 6.30
C ALA A 205 -17.00 -8.01 6.86
N LEU A 206 -15.66 -7.95 6.91
CA LEU A 206 -14.83 -9.01 7.49
C LEU A 206 -15.15 -9.21 8.98
N TYR A 207 -15.29 -8.12 9.74
CA TYR A 207 -15.63 -8.19 11.16
C TYR A 207 -17.02 -8.78 11.38
N ARG A 208 -18.04 -8.37 10.59
CA ARG A 208 -19.39 -8.93 10.65
C ARG A 208 -19.40 -10.43 10.37
N ALA A 209 -18.70 -10.88 9.34
CA ALA A 209 -18.54 -12.31 9.04
C ALA A 209 -17.94 -13.08 10.24
N LYS A 210 -16.99 -12.47 10.94
CA LYS A 210 -16.39 -13.04 12.17
C LYS A 210 -17.43 -13.17 13.30
N ILE A 211 -18.18 -12.13 13.61
CA ILE A 211 -19.15 -12.17 14.74
C ILE A 211 -20.35 -13.06 14.44
N THR A 212 -20.74 -13.25 13.18
CA THR A 212 -21.77 -14.18 12.73
C THR A 212 -21.26 -15.63 12.62
N LEU A 213 -19.96 -15.86 12.91
CA LEU A 213 -19.30 -17.16 12.81
C LEU A 213 -19.40 -17.79 11.39
N SER A 214 -19.59 -16.95 10.36
CA SER A 214 -19.56 -17.39 8.97
C SER A 214 -18.12 -17.49 8.47
N THR A 215 -17.45 -18.59 8.81
CA THR A 215 -16.06 -18.82 8.41
C THR A 215 -15.84 -18.76 6.90
N PRO A 216 -16.73 -19.28 6.03
CA PRO A 216 -16.59 -19.12 4.57
C PRO A 216 -16.54 -17.65 4.12
N ASP A 217 -17.36 -16.78 4.72
CA ASP A 217 -17.36 -15.35 4.40
C ASP A 217 -16.10 -14.65 4.89
N VAL A 218 -15.58 -15.01 6.06
CA VAL A 218 -14.29 -14.49 6.57
C VAL A 218 -13.17 -14.80 5.57
N PHE A 219 -13.09 -16.03 5.08
CA PHE A 219 -12.10 -16.43 4.08
C PHE A 219 -12.34 -15.76 2.73
N ALA A 220 -13.61 -15.61 2.30
CA ALA A 220 -13.95 -14.91 1.06
C ALA A 220 -13.51 -13.44 1.10
N TRP A 221 -13.82 -12.70 2.16
CA TRP A 221 -13.36 -11.31 2.33
C TRP A 221 -11.84 -11.20 2.45
N THR A 222 -11.20 -12.14 3.14
CA THR A 222 -9.72 -12.18 3.22
C THR A 222 -9.11 -12.37 1.83
N LEU A 223 -9.67 -13.27 1.00
CA LEU A 223 -9.23 -13.48 -0.36
C LEU A 223 -9.42 -12.21 -1.21
N VAL A 224 -10.56 -11.52 -1.07
CA VAL A 224 -10.82 -10.23 -1.74
C VAL A 224 -9.76 -9.19 -1.34
N ILE A 225 -9.44 -9.07 -0.05
CA ILE A 225 -8.42 -8.14 0.45
C ILE A 225 -7.05 -8.43 -0.18
N VAL A 226 -6.66 -9.70 -0.25
CA VAL A 226 -5.38 -10.11 -0.86
C VAL A 226 -5.35 -9.82 -2.36
N LEU A 227 -6.42 -10.16 -3.08
CA LEU A 227 -6.52 -9.92 -4.52
C LEU A 227 -6.51 -8.41 -4.85
N LEU A 228 -7.24 -7.61 -4.09
CA LEU A 228 -7.25 -6.15 -4.25
C LEU A 228 -5.87 -5.55 -3.93
N SER A 229 -5.20 -6.02 -2.88
CA SER A 229 -3.82 -5.60 -2.57
C SER A 229 -2.87 -5.86 -3.74
N ALA A 230 -2.93 -7.06 -4.31
CA ALA A 230 -2.11 -7.44 -5.45
C ALA A 230 -2.46 -6.63 -6.70
N ALA A 231 -3.75 -6.44 -6.98
CA ALA A 231 -4.23 -5.66 -8.13
C ALA A 231 -3.82 -4.19 -8.04
N LEU A 232 -4.02 -3.54 -6.88
CA LEU A 232 -3.66 -2.15 -6.66
C LEU A 232 -2.14 -1.94 -6.71
N SER A 233 -1.36 -2.85 -6.12
CA SER A 233 0.10 -2.80 -6.19
C SER A 233 0.60 -2.99 -7.63
N ALA A 234 0.01 -3.91 -8.40
CA ALA A 234 0.35 -4.12 -9.80
C ALA A 234 -0.03 -2.92 -10.66
N LEU A 235 -1.20 -2.31 -10.42
CA LEU A 235 -1.65 -1.10 -11.10
C LEU A 235 -0.72 0.08 -10.82
N ALA A 236 -0.42 0.32 -9.54
CA ALA A 236 0.53 1.37 -9.14
C ALA A 236 1.90 1.17 -9.79
N ALA A 237 2.42 -0.07 -9.78
CA ALA A 237 3.69 -0.40 -10.42
C ALA A 237 3.66 -0.14 -11.93
N ARG A 238 2.58 -0.50 -12.63
CA ARG A 238 2.44 -0.22 -14.08
C ARG A 238 2.40 1.27 -14.36
N LEU A 239 1.58 2.03 -13.63
CA LEU A 239 1.43 3.47 -13.82
C LEU A 239 2.74 4.22 -13.53
N LEU A 240 3.40 3.91 -12.42
CA LEU A 240 4.64 4.56 -12.02
C LEU A 240 5.81 4.20 -12.95
N ARG A 241 5.91 2.95 -13.40
CA ARG A 241 6.91 2.53 -14.40
C ARG A 241 6.68 3.19 -15.76
N ALA A 242 5.42 3.32 -16.19
CA ALA A 242 5.09 4.05 -17.42
C ALA A 242 5.43 5.54 -17.30
N ALA A 243 5.17 6.17 -16.15
CA ALA A 243 5.56 7.54 -15.89
C ALA A 243 7.09 7.70 -15.87
N LYS A 244 7.82 6.75 -15.24
CA LYS A 244 9.29 6.72 -15.25
C LYS A 244 9.85 6.63 -16.67
N ALA A 245 9.30 5.74 -17.51
CA ALA A 245 9.75 5.58 -18.89
C ALA A 245 9.55 6.85 -19.73
N ARG A 246 8.45 7.59 -19.53
CA ARG A 246 8.21 8.84 -20.22
C ARG A 246 9.13 9.97 -19.74
N LEU A 247 9.27 10.15 -18.43
CA LEU A 247 10.04 11.26 -17.86
C LEU A 247 11.56 11.05 -17.94
N CYS A 248 12.05 9.81 -17.81
CA CYS A 248 13.49 9.52 -17.90
C CYS A 248 13.92 9.17 -19.32
N GLY A 249 13.03 8.68 -20.19
CA GLY A 249 13.34 8.37 -21.59
C GLY A 249 13.52 9.62 -22.45
N GLU A 250 12.79 10.71 -22.17
CA GLU A 250 12.94 12.00 -22.86
C GLU A 250 14.28 12.71 -22.52
N VAL A 251 14.94 12.32 -21.43
CA VAL A 251 16.22 12.95 -21.00
C VAL A 251 17.45 12.21 -21.55
N GLN A 252 17.27 10.98 -22.05
CA GLN A 252 18.34 10.17 -22.66
C GLN A 252 18.35 10.21 -24.19
N ALA A 253 17.38 10.85 -24.83
CA ALA A 253 17.32 11.10 -26.27
C ALA A 253 17.71 12.56 -26.57
#